data_6b3fc118a8281aec4e36796fd2442ba1
#
_entry.id   6b3fc118a8281aec4e36796fd2442ba1
#
_cell.length_a   1.000
_cell.length_b   1.000
_cell.length_c   1.000
_cell.angle_alpha   90.00
_cell.angle_beta   90.00
_cell.angle_gamma   90.00
#
_symmetry.space_group_name_H-M   'P 1'
#
loop_
_entity.id
_entity.type
_entity.pdbx_description
1 polymer ?
#
loop_
_entity_poly.entity_id
_entity_poly.type
_entity_poly.pdbx_seq_one_letter_code
_entity_poly.pdbx_strand_id
1 'polypeptide(L)'
;MLFRSLPTGIAGPALVVNEELAEKYGIDFNTQYTWDQFIEWGKQVHEADPDTYLLCTNKEYVTNLVFFTYMKQLTGKTIFDADSKAFNYTEEDIQNCLDLVKSLYDNNVCAPASYSSAYSNDDLQSDPNWIAGKYVCTFAYISTINVMTAANEGATYGTGYLPLLDGAKDNGWACNCPQVLAVTSTCKAPEAAMKFLDYFFNSDDAESTLACVRSVPPTEKAREICEKDGTLDPNMMTAANIASGYSGLTNDKYSSAPESKQIIADTIEAVGYGTTDPASAASDMYKQLSSYISAQ
;
A
#
# COMPACT_ATOMS: atom_id res chain seq x y z
N MET A 1 -6.66 -14.85 -25.96
CA MET A 1 -6.89 -14.14 -24.70
C MET A 1 -7.88 -13.03 -24.98
N LEU A 2 -9.06 -13.07 -24.41
CA LEU A 2 -10.06 -12.01 -24.61
C LEU A 2 -9.82 -10.97 -23.50
N PHE A 3 -9.35 -9.78 -23.85
CA PHE A 3 -9.32 -8.66 -22.95
C PHE A 3 -10.77 -8.30 -22.58
N ARG A 4 -11.09 -8.33 -21.28
CA ARG A 4 -12.44 -8.01 -20.77
C ARG A 4 -12.55 -6.60 -20.22
N SER A 5 -11.41 -5.92 -20.05
CA SER A 5 -11.32 -4.62 -19.40
C SER A 5 -10.06 -3.86 -19.84
N LEU A 6 -10.12 -2.55 -19.72
CA LEU A 6 -9.01 -1.63 -19.98
C LEU A 6 -8.61 -0.94 -18.66
N PRO A 7 -7.31 -0.91 -18.29
CA PRO A 7 -6.85 -0.24 -17.07
C PRO A 7 -7.00 1.27 -17.19
N THR A 8 -7.39 1.95 -16.12
CA THR A 8 -7.49 3.42 -16.09
C THR A 8 -6.22 4.11 -15.61
N GLY A 9 -5.28 3.35 -15.06
CA GLY A 9 -3.98 3.84 -14.61
C GLY A 9 -3.08 2.70 -14.17
N ILE A 10 -1.77 2.97 -14.07
CA ILE A 10 -0.79 2.09 -13.45
C ILE A 10 -0.86 2.34 -11.95
N ALA A 11 -1.13 1.31 -11.17
CA ALA A 11 -1.20 1.42 -9.73
C ALA A 11 -0.37 0.33 -9.05
N GLY A 12 0.14 0.67 -7.90
CA GLY A 12 0.94 -0.22 -7.07
C GLY A 12 1.23 0.45 -5.74
N PRO A 13 1.85 -0.27 -4.82
CA PRO A 13 2.37 0.32 -3.60
C PRO A 13 3.53 1.26 -3.93
N ALA A 14 3.68 2.30 -3.12
CA ALA A 14 4.74 3.28 -3.22
C ALA A 14 5.24 3.65 -1.82
N LEU A 15 6.43 4.22 -1.76
CA LEU A 15 6.96 4.90 -0.60
C LEU A 15 7.01 6.40 -0.89
N VAL A 16 6.41 7.22 -0.06
CA VAL A 16 6.58 8.67 -0.10
C VAL A 16 7.58 9.04 0.98
N VAL A 17 8.64 9.75 0.61
CA VAL A 17 9.78 10.07 1.47
C VAL A 17 9.93 11.58 1.59
N ASN A 18 10.03 12.08 2.80
CA ASN A 18 10.51 13.42 3.09
C ASN A 18 12.05 13.42 2.94
N GLU A 19 12.53 14.02 1.86
CA GLU A 19 13.96 13.95 1.48
C GLU A 19 14.87 14.65 2.49
N GLU A 20 14.43 15.78 3.07
CA GLU A 20 15.20 16.49 4.08
C GLU A 20 15.38 15.67 5.36
N LEU A 21 14.34 14.95 5.80
CA LEU A 21 14.45 14.08 6.96
C LEU A 21 15.26 12.82 6.66
N ALA A 22 15.08 12.21 5.48
CA ALA A 22 15.87 11.06 5.08
C ALA A 22 17.37 11.40 5.04
N GLU A 23 17.75 12.56 4.46
CA GLU A 23 19.12 13.05 4.46
C GLU A 23 19.63 13.34 5.90
N LYS A 24 18.81 14.03 6.72
CA LYS A 24 19.15 14.36 8.12
C LYS A 24 19.53 13.12 8.93
N TYR A 25 18.83 12.01 8.73
CA TYR A 25 19.05 10.76 9.47
C TYR A 25 19.93 9.75 8.71
N GLY A 26 20.42 10.09 7.52
CA GLY A 26 21.31 9.24 6.72
C GLY A 26 20.63 7.97 6.21
N ILE A 27 19.32 8.03 5.93
CA ILE A 27 18.53 6.91 5.43
C ILE A 27 18.46 6.96 3.91
N ASP A 28 18.87 5.87 3.25
CA ASP A 28 18.83 5.72 1.79
C ASP A 28 17.73 4.75 1.37
N PHE A 29 16.63 5.29 0.87
CA PHE A 29 15.52 4.52 0.30
C PHE A 29 15.70 4.19 -1.20
N ASN A 30 16.81 4.61 -1.83
CA ASN A 30 17.09 4.33 -3.24
C ASN A 30 17.75 2.95 -3.43
N THR A 31 18.10 2.28 -2.35
CA THR A 31 18.61 0.91 -2.34
C THR A 31 17.62 -0.02 -1.64
N GLN A 32 17.61 -1.31 -2.04
CA GLN A 32 16.73 -2.29 -1.40
C GLN A 32 17.16 -2.52 0.06
N TYR A 33 16.21 -2.54 0.97
CA TYR A 33 16.40 -2.73 2.40
C TYR A 33 15.40 -3.75 2.97
N THR A 34 15.68 -4.22 4.19
CA THR A 34 14.85 -5.22 4.89
C THR A 34 13.91 -4.57 5.91
N TRP A 35 12.90 -5.33 6.37
CA TRP A 35 12.06 -4.92 7.48
C TRP A 35 12.87 -4.65 8.75
N ASP A 36 13.91 -5.45 9.03
CA ASP A 36 14.77 -5.26 10.20
C ASP A 36 15.55 -3.94 10.12
N GLN A 37 16.08 -3.60 8.94
CA GLN A 37 16.71 -2.31 8.72
C GLN A 37 15.72 -1.16 8.88
N PHE A 38 14.49 -1.32 8.41
CA PHE A 38 13.44 -0.32 8.55
C PHE A 38 13.09 -0.06 10.03
N ILE A 39 12.97 -1.12 10.84
CA ILE A 39 12.76 -1.00 12.29
C ILE A 39 13.93 -0.28 12.96
N GLU A 40 15.16 -0.63 12.59
CA GLU A 40 16.35 -0.01 13.16
C GLU A 40 16.46 1.48 12.82
N TRP A 41 16.14 1.86 11.58
CA TRP A 41 16.05 3.27 11.20
C TRP A 41 14.98 4.02 12.02
N GLY A 42 13.83 3.39 12.27
CA GLY A 42 12.77 3.99 13.09
C GLY A 42 13.24 4.28 14.52
N LYS A 43 13.94 3.33 15.15
CA LYS A 43 14.56 3.56 16.47
C LYS A 43 15.53 4.73 16.45
N GLN A 44 16.45 4.75 15.49
CA GLN A 44 17.46 5.82 15.36
C GLN A 44 16.81 7.20 15.17
N VAL A 45 15.77 7.30 14.34
CA VAL A 45 15.02 8.54 14.12
C VAL A 45 14.40 9.03 15.41
N HIS A 46 13.66 8.18 16.13
CA HIS A 46 12.93 8.58 17.32
C HIS A 46 13.87 8.81 18.54
N GLU A 47 14.98 8.08 18.64
CA GLU A 47 16.01 8.34 19.65
C GLU A 47 16.71 9.68 19.43
N ALA A 48 16.92 10.07 18.16
CA ALA A 48 17.53 11.36 17.83
C ALA A 48 16.55 12.54 18.01
N ASP A 49 15.28 12.33 17.79
CA ASP A 49 14.21 13.32 17.92
C ASP A 49 12.90 12.65 18.31
N PRO A 50 12.51 12.69 19.61
CA PRO A 50 11.28 12.03 20.10
C PRO A 50 9.97 12.57 19.53
N ASP A 51 9.98 13.69 18.84
CA ASP A 51 8.82 14.26 18.13
C ASP A 51 8.73 13.77 16.67
N THR A 52 9.73 13.04 16.20
CA THR A 52 9.81 12.54 14.81
C THR A 52 9.72 11.01 14.79
N TYR A 53 9.00 10.49 13.81
CA TYR A 53 8.84 9.05 13.55
C TYR A 53 9.32 8.72 12.14
N LEU A 54 9.70 7.47 11.92
CA LEU A 54 10.04 7.02 10.57
C LEU A 54 8.80 6.90 9.69
N LEU A 55 7.74 6.23 10.18
CA LEU A 55 6.59 5.83 9.38
C LEU A 55 5.30 6.53 9.83
N CYS A 56 4.69 7.30 8.92
CA CYS A 56 3.30 7.69 9.03
C CYS A 56 2.41 6.53 8.58
N THR A 57 1.52 6.06 9.44
CA THR A 57 0.64 4.92 9.12
C THR A 57 -0.61 4.90 10.02
N ASN A 58 -1.58 4.09 9.62
CA ASN A 58 -2.76 3.76 10.42
C ASN A 58 -3.09 2.26 10.26
N LYS A 59 -4.12 1.76 10.97
CA LYS A 59 -4.48 0.34 10.93
C LYS A 59 -4.82 -0.17 9.52
N GLU A 60 -5.41 0.66 8.68
CA GLU A 60 -5.77 0.29 7.30
C GLU A 60 -4.51 0.07 6.45
N TYR A 61 -3.53 0.98 6.55
CA TYR A 61 -2.25 0.86 5.86
C TYR A 61 -1.41 -0.29 6.42
N VAL A 62 -1.39 -0.48 7.74
CA VAL A 62 -0.72 -1.65 8.36
C VAL A 62 -1.36 -2.95 7.86
N THR A 63 -2.69 -3.01 7.79
CA THR A 63 -3.38 -4.19 7.25
C THR A 63 -3.03 -4.43 5.79
N ASN A 64 -3.18 -3.44 4.93
CA ASN A 64 -3.08 -3.62 3.48
C ASN A 64 -1.62 -3.67 2.98
N LEU A 65 -0.72 -2.89 3.57
CA LEU A 65 0.65 -2.70 3.06
C LEU A 65 1.72 -3.36 3.94
N VAL A 66 1.44 -3.65 5.22
CA VAL A 66 2.37 -4.41 6.06
C VAL A 66 1.94 -5.87 6.16
N PHE A 67 0.77 -6.15 6.73
CA PHE A 67 0.33 -7.52 6.99
C PHE A 67 0.24 -8.37 5.72
N PHE A 68 -0.55 -7.96 4.73
CA PHE A 68 -0.69 -8.75 3.50
C PHE A 68 0.63 -8.93 2.75
N THR A 69 1.49 -7.92 2.78
CA THR A 69 2.79 -7.99 2.10
C THR A 69 3.75 -8.91 2.82
N TYR A 70 3.93 -8.71 4.12
CA TYR A 70 4.83 -9.54 4.93
C TYR A 70 4.45 -11.01 4.89
N MET A 71 3.15 -11.32 5.00
CA MET A 71 2.65 -12.70 4.93
C MET A 71 2.97 -13.37 3.59
N LYS A 72 2.87 -12.65 2.47
CA LYS A 72 3.28 -13.18 1.16
C LYS A 72 4.80 -13.35 1.07
N GLN A 73 5.55 -12.39 1.57
CA GLN A 73 7.02 -12.51 1.64
C GLN A 73 7.44 -13.72 2.47
N LEU A 74 6.82 -13.94 3.62
CA LEU A 74 7.13 -15.05 4.52
C LEU A 74 6.74 -16.42 3.94
N THR A 75 5.55 -16.50 3.35
CA THR A 75 4.96 -17.81 2.99
C THR A 75 5.03 -18.15 1.50
N GLY A 76 5.14 -17.15 0.64
CA GLY A 76 4.99 -17.31 -0.82
C GLY A 76 3.56 -17.60 -1.26
N LYS A 77 2.55 -17.29 -0.42
CA LYS A 77 1.16 -17.64 -0.66
C LYS A 77 0.24 -16.46 -0.32
N THR A 78 -0.98 -16.48 -0.86
CA THR A 78 -2.11 -15.67 -0.38
C THR A 78 -2.74 -16.31 0.85
N ILE A 79 -3.55 -15.56 1.61
CA ILE A 79 -4.21 -16.06 2.83
C ILE A 79 -5.04 -17.30 2.54
N PHE A 80 -5.86 -17.21 1.49
CA PHE A 80 -6.71 -18.32 1.06
C PHE A 80 -6.36 -18.74 -0.36
N ASP A 81 -6.48 -20.04 -0.59
CA ASP A 81 -6.52 -20.57 -1.95
C ASP A 81 -7.90 -20.30 -2.53
N ALA A 82 -7.96 -19.58 -3.66
CA ALA A 82 -9.23 -19.14 -4.24
C ALA A 82 -10.10 -20.27 -4.79
N ASP A 83 -9.49 -21.39 -5.17
CA ASP A 83 -10.17 -22.53 -5.78
C ASP A 83 -10.58 -23.58 -4.73
N SER A 84 -9.64 -23.99 -3.88
CA SER A 84 -9.87 -25.02 -2.85
C SER A 84 -10.48 -24.45 -1.56
N LYS A 85 -10.47 -23.13 -1.38
CA LYS A 85 -10.85 -22.44 -0.13
C LYS A 85 -10.01 -22.89 1.07
N ALA A 86 -8.78 -23.35 0.84
CA ALA A 86 -7.87 -23.68 1.92
C ALA A 86 -7.32 -22.42 2.57
N PHE A 87 -7.17 -22.46 3.89
CA PHE A 87 -6.42 -21.45 4.64
C PHE A 87 -4.94 -21.81 4.59
N ASN A 88 -4.10 -20.92 4.07
CA ASN A 88 -2.71 -21.22 3.73
C ASN A 88 -1.69 -20.89 4.82
N TYR A 89 -2.10 -20.19 5.87
CA TYR A 89 -1.18 -19.72 6.92
C TYR A 89 -1.33 -20.58 8.20
N THR A 90 -0.25 -20.68 8.94
CA THR A 90 -0.23 -21.27 10.28
C THR A 90 -0.39 -20.17 11.34
N GLU A 91 -0.68 -20.56 12.58
CA GLU A 91 -0.66 -19.62 13.72
C GLU A 91 0.72 -18.99 13.89
N GLU A 92 1.80 -19.75 13.66
CA GLU A 92 3.19 -19.26 13.73
C GLU A 92 3.47 -18.21 12.63
N ASP A 93 3.01 -18.42 11.39
CA ASP A 93 3.17 -17.42 10.32
C ASP A 93 2.49 -16.11 10.70
N ILE A 94 1.26 -16.19 11.24
CA ILE A 94 0.50 -15.01 11.69
C ILE A 94 1.20 -14.33 12.86
N GLN A 95 1.68 -15.12 13.84
CA GLN A 95 2.41 -14.56 14.98
C GLN A 95 3.66 -13.81 14.55
N ASN A 96 4.47 -14.36 13.64
CA ASN A 96 5.66 -13.68 13.12
C ASN A 96 5.32 -12.31 12.50
N CYS A 97 4.20 -12.22 11.79
CA CYS A 97 3.76 -10.94 11.25
C CYS A 97 3.27 -9.97 12.33
N LEU A 98 2.55 -10.47 13.33
CA LEU A 98 2.07 -9.66 14.46
C LEU A 98 3.22 -9.22 15.37
N ASP A 99 4.30 -9.98 15.46
CA ASP A 99 5.54 -9.59 16.15
C ASP A 99 6.20 -8.40 15.41
N LEU A 100 6.22 -8.41 14.06
CA LEU A 100 6.65 -7.25 13.28
C LEU A 100 5.73 -6.04 13.56
N VAL A 101 4.42 -6.21 13.49
CA VAL A 101 3.45 -5.13 13.78
C VAL A 101 3.69 -4.55 15.17
N LYS A 102 3.83 -5.40 16.18
CA LYS A 102 4.16 -4.97 17.54
C LYS A 102 5.47 -4.20 17.59
N SER A 103 6.47 -4.65 16.86
CA SER A 103 7.79 -4.01 16.79
C SER A 103 7.73 -2.59 16.18
N LEU A 104 6.82 -2.32 15.23
CA LEU A 104 6.61 -0.97 14.70
C LEU A 104 6.20 0.02 15.81
N TYR A 105 5.33 -0.41 16.72
CA TYR A 105 4.85 0.43 17.81
C TYR A 105 5.83 0.49 18.99
N ASP A 106 6.31 -0.67 19.45
CA ASP A 106 7.20 -0.76 20.63
C ASP A 106 8.53 -0.03 20.44
N ASN A 107 9.01 0.05 19.20
CA ASN A 107 10.26 0.73 18.86
C ASN A 107 10.04 2.17 18.34
N ASN A 108 8.81 2.70 18.46
CA ASN A 108 8.47 4.04 18.00
C ASN A 108 8.83 4.28 16.52
N VAL A 109 8.70 3.26 15.66
CA VAL A 109 8.88 3.40 14.22
C VAL A 109 7.75 4.25 13.64
N CYS A 110 6.56 4.11 14.20
CA CYS A 110 5.37 4.91 13.92
C CYS A 110 4.78 5.48 15.23
N ALA A 111 3.91 6.46 15.11
CA ALA A 111 3.18 7.02 16.24
C ALA A 111 2.33 5.92 16.94
N PRO A 112 2.03 6.08 18.23
CA PRO A 112 1.21 5.10 18.97
C PRO A 112 -0.11 4.80 18.27
N ALA A 113 -0.58 3.54 18.34
CA ALA A 113 -1.84 3.13 17.73
C ALA A 113 -3.04 3.99 18.18
N SER A 114 -3.03 4.47 19.45
CA SER A 114 -4.04 5.39 19.98
C SER A 114 -4.07 6.75 19.28
N TYR A 115 -2.93 7.21 18.74
CA TYR A 115 -2.85 8.43 17.96
C TYR A 115 -3.32 8.17 16.52
N SER A 116 -2.76 7.15 15.86
CA SER A 116 -3.02 6.86 14.46
C SER A 116 -4.46 6.37 14.18
N SER A 117 -5.18 5.88 15.21
CA SER A 117 -6.59 5.49 15.08
C SER A 117 -7.54 6.65 14.74
N ALA A 118 -7.13 7.89 14.96
CA ALA A 118 -7.89 9.07 14.56
C ALA A 118 -7.87 9.30 13.03
N TYR A 119 -6.92 8.70 12.32
CA TYR A 119 -6.69 8.87 10.88
C TYR A 119 -6.91 7.54 10.15
N SER A 120 -8.14 7.04 10.16
CA SER A 120 -8.56 5.83 9.46
C SER A 120 -8.96 6.12 8.00
N ASN A 121 -9.07 5.08 7.18
CA ASN A 121 -9.63 5.13 5.82
C ASN A 121 -8.93 6.11 4.86
N ASP A 122 -7.63 5.95 4.65
CA ASP A 122 -6.82 6.75 3.71
C ASP A 122 -6.70 8.25 4.04
N ASP A 123 -6.96 8.64 5.29
CA ASP A 123 -6.98 10.05 5.72
C ASP A 123 -5.62 10.52 6.29
N LEU A 124 -4.53 9.80 5.98
CA LEU A 124 -3.18 10.08 6.48
C LEU A 124 -2.68 11.48 6.09
N GLN A 125 -3.14 12.03 4.96
CA GLN A 125 -2.78 13.39 4.54
C GLN A 125 -3.31 14.46 5.51
N SER A 126 -4.29 14.16 6.34
CA SER A 126 -4.82 15.05 7.37
C SER A 126 -4.17 14.88 8.74
N ASP A 127 -3.22 13.96 8.89
CA ASP A 127 -2.44 13.81 10.12
C ASP A 127 -1.62 15.08 10.40
N PRO A 128 -1.84 15.76 11.54
CA PRO A 128 -1.11 16.98 11.90
C PRO A 128 0.41 16.80 11.94
N ASN A 129 0.91 15.63 12.32
CA ASN A 129 2.34 15.35 12.33
C ASN A 129 2.90 15.15 10.92
N TRP A 130 2.09 14.59 9.98
CA TRP A 130 2.47 14.57 8.57
C TRP A 130 2.55 15.99 7.99
N ILE A 131 1.51 16.80 8.21
CA ILE A 131 1.45 18.19 7.77
C ILE A 131 2.59 19.01 8.36
N ALA A 132 3.00 18.72 9.61
CA ALA A 132 4.11 19.39 10.28
C ALA A 132 5.50 18.85 9.89
N GLY A 133 5.59 17.86 8.98
CA GLY A 133 6.87 17.28 8.55
C GLY A 133 7.58 16.48 9.63
N LYS A 134 6.83 15.76 10.48
CA LYS A 134 7.38 14.96 11.59
C LYS A 134 7.51 13.47 11.27
N TYR A 135 7.30 13.07 10.02
CA TYR A 135 7.50 11.72 9.54
C TYR A 135 8.51 11.69 8.40
N VAL A 136 9.39 10.71 8.42
CA VAL A 136 10.38 10.51 7.34
C VAL A 136 9.71 9.95 6.11
N CYS A 137 8.78 9.02 6.26
CA CYS A 137 8.10 8.39 5.12
C CYS A 137 6.68 7.92 5.44
N THR A 138 5.96 7.54 4.40
CA THR A 138 4.73 6.77 4.49
C THR A 138 4.67 5.73 3.37
N PHE A 139 4.12 4.56 3.66
CA PHE A 139 3.63 3.66 2.60
C PHE A 139 2.39 4.29 1.98
N ALA A 140 2.27 4.19 0.68
CA ALA A 140 1.21 4.82 -0.09
C ALA A 140 0.83 3.95 -1.29
N TYR A 141 -0.13 4.43 -2.05
CA TYR A 141 -0.36 3.96 -3.42
C TYR A 141 0.08 5.04 -4.39
N ILE A 142 0.54 4.66 -5.58
CA ILE A 142 0.96 5.62 -6.62
C ILE A 142 -0.12 6.69 -6.84
N SER A 143 -1.39 6.30 -6.80
CA SER A 143 -2.53 7.21 -7.00
C SER A 143 -2.75 8.23 -5.87
N THR A 144 -2.11 8.06 -4.70
CA THR A 144 -2.27 8.95 -3.55
C THR A 144 -1.03 9.82 -3.28
N ILE A 145 0.03 9.68 -4.06
CA ILE A 145 1.28 10.43 -3.87
C ILE A 145 1.03 11.93 -3.83
N ASN A 146 0.32 12.47 -4.84
CA ASN A 146 0.05 13.93 -4.93
C ASN A 146 -0.74 14.45 -3.72
N VAL A 147 -1.68 13.65 -3.19
CA VAL A 147 -2.47 14.05 -2.01
C VAL A 147 -1.60 14.10 -0.77
N MET A 148 -0.69 13.12 -0.62
CA MET A 148 0.25 13.09 0.50
C MET A 148 1.27 14.22 0.43
N THR A 149 1.85 14.47 -0.74
CA THR A 149 2.87 15.54 -0.93
C THR A 149 2.28 16.94 -0.82
N ALA A 150 1.06 17.16 -1.33
CA ALA A 150 0.37 18.44 -1.25
C ALA A 150 -0.05 18.81 0.20
N ALA A 151 -0.17 17.84 1.10
CA ALA A 151 -0.54 18.11 2.48
C ALA A 151 0.53 18.87 3.28
N ASN A 152 1.79 18.83 2.84
CA ASN A 152 2.89 19.60 3.40
C ASN A 152 3.75 20.20 2.27
N GLU A 153 3.35 21.36 1.77
CA GLU A 153 4.06 22.08 0.70
C GLU A 153 5.43 22.63 1.13
N GLY A 154 5.73 22.59 2.43
CA GLY A 154 6.99 23.09 2.99
C GLY A 154 8.15 22.10 2.91
N ALA A 155 7.91 20.84 2.51
CA ALA A 155 8.92 19.80 2.42
C ALA A 155 9.09 19.30 0.97
N THR A 156 10.30 18.84 0.66
CA THR A 156 10.59 18.14 -0.59
C THR A 156 10.32 16.66 -0.43
N TYR A 157 9.52 16.10 -1.32
CA TYR A 157 9.18 14.69 -1.30
C TYR A 157 9.75 13.95 -2.49
N GLY A 158 10.27 12.75 -2.22
CA GLY A 158 10.70 11.76 -3.18
C GLY A 158 9.96 10.43 -3.01
N THR A 159 10.47 9.41 -3.67
CA THR A 159 9.97 8.04 -3.57
C THR A 159 11.15 7.07 -3.54
N GLY A 160 10.93 5.85 -3.03
CA GLY A 160 11.98 4.86 -2.89
C GLY A 160 11.45 3.43 -2.93
N TYR A 161 12.36 2.48 -2.70
CA TYR A 161 12.02 1.07 -2.59
C TYR A 161 11.18 0.81 -1.33
N LEU A 162 10.44 -0.29 -1.36
CA LEU A 162 9.68 -0.81 -0.23
C LEU A 162 10.45 -1.98 0.43
N PRO A 163 10.26 -2.23 1.74
CA PRO A 163 11.04 -3.24 2.46
C PRO A 163 10.74 -4.66 1.99
N LEU A 164 11.77 -5.52 2.05
CA LEU A 164 11.65 -6.95 1.82
C LEU A 164 12.01 -7.73 3.10
N LEU A 165 11.36 -8.87 3.28
CA LEU A 165 11.82 -9.85 4.27
C LEU A 165 13.10 -10.51 3.74
N ASP A 166 14.08 -10.70 4.62
CA ASP A 166 15.27 -11.47 4.26
C ASP A 166 14.88 -12.92 3.93
N GLY A 167 15.34 -13.42 2.78
CA GLY A 167 14.93 -14.73 2.29
C GLY A 167 13.46 -14.82 1.86
N ALA A 168 12.84 -13.71 1.47
CA ALA A 168 11.45 -13.65 1.02
C ALA A 168 11.13 -14.71 -0.06
N LYS A 169 10.03 -15.42 0.13
CA LYS A 169 9.54 -16.46 -0.81
C LYS A 169 8.74 -15.87 -1.97
N ASP A 170 8.22 -14.66 -1.80
CA ASP A 170 7.52 -13.84 -2.79
C ASP A 170 7.93 -12.38 -2.58
N ASN A 171 7.85 -11.55 -3.60
CA ASN A 171 8.14 -10.12 -3.42
C ASN A 171 7.15 -9.45 -2.43
N GLY A 172 5.92 -9.94 -2.37
CA GLY A 172 4.85 -9.41 -1.53
C GLY A 172 4.23 -8.13 -2.06
N TRP A 173 5.02 -7.28 -2.72
CA TRP A 173 4.57 -6.07 -3.39
C TRP A 173 4.15 -6.39 -4.82
N ALA A 174 2.98 -5.98 -5.22
CA ALA A 174 2.44 -6.23 -6.55
C ALA A 174 2.06 -4.92 -7.25
N CYS A 175 2.65 -4.70 -8.42
CA CYS A 175 2.15 -3.69 -9.34
C CYS A 175 0.96 -4.28 -10.09
N ASN A 176 -0.20 -3.64 -10.02
CA ASN A 176 -1.40 -4.09 -10.70
C ASN A 176 -2.21 -2.88 -11.23
N CYS A 177 -3.29 -3.18 -11.93
CA CYS A 177 -4.23 -2.16 -12.40
C CYS A 177 -5.57 -2.40 -11.70
N PRO A 178 -5.74 -1.89 -10.46
CA PRO A 178 -6.92 -2.19 -9.65
C PRO A 178 -8.19 -1.53 -10.18
N GLN A 179 -8.06 -0.50 -10.99
CA GLN A 179 -9.17 0.22 -11.59
C GLN A 179 -9.23 -0.05 -13.09
N VAL A 180 -10.36 -0.57 -13.53
CA VAL A 180 -10.56 -0.92 -14.93
C VAL A 180 -11.95 -0.47 -15.42
N LEU A 181 -12.05 -0.14 -16.69
CA LEU A 181 -13.31 0.04 -17.38
C LEU A 181 -13.60 -1.20 -18.25
N ALA A 182 -14.83 -1.69 -18.18
CA ALA A 182 -15.25 -2.85 -18.93
C ALA A 182 -16.67 -2.64 -19.48
N VAL A 183 -16.92 -3.19 -20.69
CA VAL A 183 -18.29 -3.29 -21.22
C VAL A 183 -18.87 -4.63 -20.75
N THR A 184 -19.95 -4.59 -19.99
CA THR A 184 -20.60 -5.80 -19.49
C THR A 184 -21.33 -6.55 -20.59
N SER A 185 -21.49 -7.88 -20.45
CA SER A 185 -22.23 -8.72 -21.39
C SER A 185 -23.74 -8.35 -21.48
N THR A 186 -24.24 -7.63 -20.49
CA THR A 186 -25.65 -7.16 -20.43
C THR A 186 -25.81 -5.73 -20.95
N CYS A 187 -24.73 -5.11 -21.47
CA CYS A 187 -24.79 -3.76 -22.03
C CYS A 187 -25.77 -3.69 -23.20
N LYS A 188 -26.73 -2.75 -23.13
CA LYS A 188 -27.76 -2.57 -24.18
C LYS A 188 -27.30 -1.68 -25.33
N ALA A 189 -26.18 -0.96 -25.17
CA ALA A 189 -25.62 -0.07 -26.17
C ALA A 189 -24.09 -0.26 -26.31
N PRO A 190 -23.61 -1.45 -26.69
CA PRO A 190 -22.17 -1.77 -26.69
C PRO A 190 -21.36 -0.87 -27.63
N GLU A 191 -21.91 -0.47 -28.77
CA GLU A 191 -21.24 0.45 -29.71
C GLU A 191 -21.02 1.84 -29.09
N ALA A 192 -22.00 2.35 -28.36
CA ALA A 192 -21.85 3.63 -27.66
C ALA A 192 -20.83 3.51 -26.50
N ALA A 193 -20.84 2.42 -25.77
CA ALA A 193 -19.86 2.14 -24.73
C ALA A 193 -18.44 2.05 -25.30
N MET A 194 -18.26 1.39 -26.45
CA MET A 194 -16.95 1.32 -27.12
C MET A 194 -16.47 2.68 -27.61
N LYS A 195 -17.36 3.53 -28.16
CA LYS A 195 -17.02 4.91 -28.52
C LYS A 195 -16.59 5.75 -27.31
N PHE A 196 -17.25 5.54 -26.17
CA PHE A 196 -16.85 6.19 -24.92
C PHE A 196 -15.46 5.73 -24.47
N LEU A 197 -15.17 4.43 -24.50
CA LEU A 197 -13.85 3.91 -24.15
C LEU A 197 -12.76 4.40 -25.11
N ASP A 198 -13.07 4.46 -26.42
CA ASP A 198 -12.14 5.00 -27.41
C ASP A 198 -11.83 6.48 -27.14
N TYR A 199 -12.86 7.29 -26.86
CA TYR A 199 -12.67 8.68 -26.44
C TYR A 199 -11.84 8.77 -25.16
N PHE A 200 -12.18 7.99 -24.13
CA PHE A 200 -11.54 8.01 -22.82
C PHE A 200 -10.04 7.68 -22.86
N PHE A 201 -9.63 6.71 -23.71
CA PHE A 201 -8.25 6.23 -23.77
C PHE A 201 -7.41 6.77 -24.95
N ASN A 202 -8.02 7.47 -25.91
CA ASN A 202 -7.33 7.86 -27.14
C ASN A 202 -7.53 9.33 -27.53
N SER A 203 -8.45 10.06 -26.90
CA SER A 203 -8.68 11.48 -27.20
C SER A 203 -7.71 12.36 -26.42
N ASP A 204 -7.02 13.26 -27.09
CA ASP A 204 -6.14 14.26 -26.47
C ASP A 204 -6.89 15.10 -25.43
N ASP A 205 -8.14 15.46 -25.73
CA ASP A 205 -9.02 16.27 -24.88
C ASP A 205 -9.39 15.52 -23.57
N ALA A 206 -9.66 14.21 -23.68
CA ALA A 206 -9.94 13.39 -22.52
C ALA A 206 -8.67 13.20 -21.66
N GLU A 207 -7.53 12.94 -22.27
CA GLU A 207 -6.27 12.72 -21.56
C GLU A 207 -5.77 14.00 -20.87
N SER A 208 -5.84 15.16 -21.53
CA SER A 208 -5.54 16.45 -20.89
C SER A 208 -6.47 16.75 -19.71
N THR A 209 -7.76 16.38 -19.81
CA THR A 209 -8.75 16.58 -18.73
C THR A 209 -8.53 15.64 -17.55
N LEU A 210 -8.23 14.37 -17.83
CA LEU A 210 -8.02 13.35 -16.82
C LEU A 210 -6.67 13.49 -16.13
N ALA A 211 -5.66 13.88 -16.88
CA ALA A 211 -4.29 14.01 -16.38
C ALA A 211 -3.87 12.77 -15.56
N CYS A 212 -3.28 12.96 -14.37
CA CYS A 212 -2.87 11.90 -13.46
C CYS A 212 -3.90 11.59 -12.34
N VAL A 213 -5.16 12.02 -12.48
CA VAL A 213 -6.20 11.83 -11.43
C VAL A 213 -6.44 10.35 -11.10
N ARG A 214 -6.22 9.46 -12.06
CA ARG A 214 -6.36 8.00 -11.88
C ARG A 214 -5.03 7.27 -11.75
N SER A 215 -3.99 7.94 -11.27
CA SER A 215 -2.60 7.46 -11.24
C SER A 215 -1.89 7.71 -12.59
N VAL A 216 -0.71 7.12 -12.79
CA VAL A 216 0.03 7.26 -14.05
C VAL A 216 -0.80 6.69 -15.20
N PRO A 217 -1.04 7.46 -16.29
CA PRO A 217 -1.84 6.98 -17.41
C PRO A 217 -1.28 5.69 -18.02
N PRO A 218 -2.15 4.74 -18.44
CA PRO A 218 -1.72 3.43 -18.90
C PRO A 218 -1.14 3.45 -20.32
N THR A 219 -1.49 4.45 -21.13
CA THR A 219 -1.02 4.57 -22.51
C THR A 219 0.18 5.52 -22.60
N GLU A 220 1.10 5.23 -23.52
CA GLU A 220 2.24 6.11 -23.80
C GLU A 220 1.79 7.50 -24.23
N LYS A 221 0.83 7.56 -25.17
CA LYS A 221 0.23 8.80 -25.64
C LYS A 221 -0.31 9.68 -24.50
N ALA A 222 -1.04 9.09 -23.56
CA ALA A 222 -1.58 9.84 -22.42
C ALA A 222 -0.47 10.38 -21.52
N ARG A 223 0.60 9.61 -21.30
CA ARG A 223 1.77 10.09 -20.55
C ARG A 223 2.47 11.26 -21.25
N GLU A 224 2.65 11.19 -22.59
CA GLU A 224 3.24 12.28 -23.39
C GLU A 224 2.38 13.55 -23.31
N ILE A 225 1.06 13.43 -23.32
CA ILE A 225 0.15 14.57 -23.15
C ILE A 225 0.30 15.17 -21.76
N CYS A 226 0.27 14.34 -20.70
CA CYS A 226 0.44 14.81 -19.32
C CYS A 226 1.82 15.45 -19.09
N GLU A 227 2.88 14.93 -19.70
CA GLU A 227 4.21 15.54 -19.64
C GLU A 227 4.24 16.92 -20.32
N LYS A 228 3.68 17.00 -21.53
CA LYS A 228 3.58 18.26 -22.29
C LYS A 228 2.74 19.32 -21.54
N ASP A 229 1.66 18.90 -20.90
CA ASP A 229 0.77 19.78 -20.15
C ASP A 229 1.29 20.10 -18.74
N GLY A 230 2.41 19.47 -18.32
CA GLY A 230 3.02 19.67 -17.00
C GLY A 230 2.19 19.07 -15.86
N THR A 231 1.33 18.11 -16.15
CA THR A 231 0.43 17.46 -15.17
C THR A 231 0.95 16.08 -14.70
N LEU A 232 2.04 15.59 -15.31
CA LEU A 232 2.67 14.33 -14.90
C LEU A 232 3.57 14.57 -13.71
N ASP A 233 3.19 14.03 -12.56
CA ASP A 233 3.97 14.12 -11.33
C ASP A 233 5.24 13.24 -11.43
N PRO A 234 6.45 13.81 -11.26
CA PRO A 234 7.71 13.05 -11.34
C PRO A 234 7.81 11.93 -10.29
N ASN A 235 7.27 12.14 -9.09
CA ASN A 235 7.28 11.13 -8.01
C ASN A 235 6.36 9.97 -8.36
N MET A 236 5.20 10.23 -8.94
CA MET A 236 4.31 9.16 -9.42
C MET A 236 4.98 8.34 -10.52
N MET A 237 5.70 8.97 -11.45
CA MET A 237 6.45 8.26 -12.50
C MET A 237 7.58 7.42 -11.92
N THR A 238 8.37 7.96 -11.00
CA THR A 238 9.44 7.22 -10.33
C THR A 238 8.88 6.03 -9.55
N ALA A 239 7.81 6.24 -8.78
CA ALA A 239 7.13 5.17 -8.06
C ALA A 239 6.58 4.09 -8.99
N ALA A 240 5.99 4.47 -10.13
CA ALA A 240 5.50 3.51 -11.13
C ALA A 240 6.64 2.68 -11.75
N ASN A 241 7.79 3.31 -12.01
CA ASN A 241 8.98 2.61 -12.51
C ASN A 241 9.51 1.61 -11.48
N ILE A 242 9.61 1.98 -10.21
CA ILE A 242 9.99 1.07 -9.12
C ILE A 242 8.97 -0.07 -9.00
N ALA A 243 7.68 0.27 -8.93
CA ALA A 243 6.61 -0.70 -8.77
C ALA A 243 6.50 -1.68 -9.95
N SER A 244 6.91 -1.28 -11.16
CA SER A 244 6.93 -2.18 -12.32
C SER A 244 7.85 -3.40 -12.13
N GLY A 245 8.84 -3.31 -11.23
CA GLY A 245 9.70 -4.40 -10.81
C GLY A 245 9.07 -5.32 -9.75
N TYR A 246 7.93 -4.94 -9.16
CA TYR A 246 7.25 -5.73 -8.13
C TYR A 246 6.37 -6.80 -8.77
N SER A 247 6.74 -8.06 -8.55
CA SER A 247 6.09 -9.24 -9.12
C SER A 247 5.37 -10.10 -8.08
N GLY A 248 5.06 -9.53 -6.92
CA GLY A 248 4.41 -10.24 -5.84
C GLY A 248 2.99 -10.70 -6.17
N LEU A 249 2.52 -11.66 -5.42
CA LEU A 249 1.16 -12.18 -5.53
C LEU A 249 0.13 -11.10 -5.24
N THR A 250 -0.93 -11.05 -6.03
CA THR A 250 -2.13 -10.24 -5.72
C THR A 250 -2.95 -10.94 -4.64
N ASN A 251 -3.70 -10.17 -3.85
CA ASN A 251 -4.57 -10.75 -2.82
C ASN A 251 -5.69 -11.56 -3.46
N ASP A 252 -6.06 -12.67 -2.81
CA ASP A 252 -7.20 -13.47 -3.22
C ASP A 252 -8.55 -12.76 -2.90
N LYS A 253 -9.64 -13.24 -3.53
CA LYS A 253 -10.97 -12.62 -3.39
C LYS A 253 -11.54 -12.71 -1.98
N TYR A 254 -11.19 -13.75 -1.21
CA TYR A 254 -11.70 -13.96 0.13
C TYR A 254 -10.97 -13.11 1.15
N SER A 255 -9.64 -12.97 1.02
CA SER A 255 -8.86 -12.07 1.87
C SER A 255 -9.19 -10.59 1.64
N SER A 256 -9.67 -10.26 0.43
CA SER A 256 -10.10 -8.90 0.07
C SER A 256 -11.53 -8.58 0.52
N ALA A 257 -12.28 -9.56 1.02
CA ALA A 257 -13.65 -9.37 1.49
C ALA A 257 -13.67 -8.52 2.79
N PRO A 258 -14.69 -7.68 2.99
CA PRO A 258 -14.77 -6.79 4.15
C PRO A 258 -14.66 -7.52 5.50
N GLU A 259 -15.31 -8.69 5.64
CA GLU A 259 -15.29 -9.47 6.88
C GLU A 259 -13.88 -9.98 7.22
N SER A 260 -13.18 -10.53 6.24
CA SER A 260 -11.80 -11.01 6.42
C SER A 260 -10.85 -9.85 6.77
N LYS A 261 -10.97 -8.73 6.05
CA LYS A 261 -10.18 -7.52 6.34
C LYS A 261 -10.45 -6.97 7.73
N GLN A 262 -11.71 -6.98 8.18
CA GLN A 262 -12.07 -6.51 9.51
C GLN A 262 -11.43 -7.36 10.61
N ILE A 263 -11.46 -8.70 10.48
CA ILE A 263 -10.80 -9.62 11.44
C ILE A 263 -9.31 -9.28 11.56
N ILE A 264 -8.63 -9.07 10.42
CA ILE A 264 -7.21 -8.74 10.40
C ILE A 264 -6.95 -7.36 11.01
N ALA A 265 -7.72 -6.35 10.62
CA ALA A 265 -7.54 -4.97 11.07
C ALA A 265 -7.79 -4.84 12.60
N ASP A 266 -8.81 -5.50 13.13
CA ASP A 266 -9.12 -5.49 14.57
C ASP A 266 -8.02 -6.19 15.38
N THR A 267 -7.46 -7.27 14.85
CA THR A 267 -6.33 -7.96 15.50
C THR A 267 -5.07 -7.09 15.50
N ILE A 268 -4.74 -6.44 14.37
CA ILE A 268 -3.62 -5.50 14.27
C ILE A 268 -3.79 -4.35 15.26
N GLU A 269 -4.98 -3.79 15.35
CA GLU A 269 -5.30 -2.71 16.27
C GLU A 269 -5.13 -3.15 17.73
N ALA A 270 -5.64 -4.34 18.10
CA ALA A 270 -5.52 -4.89 19.45
C ALA A 270 -4.04 -5.12 19.85
N VAL A 271 -3.21 -5.61 18.93
CA VAL A 271 -1.76 -5.76 19.13
C VAL A 271 -1.08 -4.39 19.25
N GLY A 272 -1.45 -3.42 18.40
CA GLY A 272 -0.91 -2.06 18.45
C GLY A 272 -1.26 -1.31 19.74
N TYR A 273 -2.45 -1.54 20.30
CA TYR A 273 -2.83 -1.02 21.63
C TYR A 273 -2.19 -1.78 22.80
N GLY A 274 -1.53 -2.92 22.53
CA GLY A 274 -0.99 -3.77 23.59
C GLY A 274 -2.07 -4.46 24.44
N THR A 275 -3.31 -4.56 23.95
CA THR A 275 -4.43 -5.23 24.68
C THR A 275 -4.36 -6.74 24.55
N THR A 276 -3.61 -7.27 23.62
CA THR A 276 -3.30 -8.69 23.43
C THR A 276 -1.85 -8.87 22.99
N ASP A 277 -1.24 -9.98 23.33
CA ASP A 277 0.08 -10.35 22.83
C ASP A 277 -0.02 -11.00 21.44
N PRO A 278 1.06 -10.98 20.61
CA PRO A 278 1.03 -11.51 19.26
C PRO A 278 0.65 -13.00 19.17
N ALA A 279 1.06 -13.85 20.14
CA ALA A 279 0.77 -15.27 20.10
C ALA A 279 -0.72 -15.56 20.33
N SER A 280 -1.31 -14.92 21.34
CA SER A 280 -2.75 -15.01 21.63
C SER A 280 -3.58 -14.46 20.46
N ALA A 281 -3.17 -13.30 19.93
CA ALA A 281 -3.81 -12.65 18.81
C ALA A 281 -3.76 -13.51 17.52
N ALA A 282 -2.63 -14.16 17.26
CA ALA A 282 -2.45 -15.06 16.12
C ALA A 282 -3.37 -16.28 16.21
N SER A 283 -3.48 -16.92 17.38
CA SER A 283 -4.37 -18.05 17.60
C SER A 283 -5.84 -17.67 17.38
N ASP A 284 -6.26 -16.49 17.86
CA ASP A 284 -7.63 -16.04 17.69
C ASP A 284 -7.94 -15.62 16.24
N MET A 285 -7.02 -14.91 15.57
CA MET A 285 -7.14 -14.58 14.15
C MET A 285 -7.22 -15.85 13.29
N TYR A 286 -6.36 -16.84 13.57
CA TYR A 286 -6.37 -18.13 12.86
C TYR A 286 -7.74 -18.80 12.94
N LYS A 287 -8.34 -18.90 14.14
CA LYS A 287 -9.68 -19.49 14.35
C LYS A 287 -10.77 -18.73 13.60
N GLN A 288 -10.75 -17.39 13.68
CA GLN A 288 -11.75 -16.56 13.03
C GLN A 288 -11.66 -16.68 11.50
N LEU A 289 -10.46 -16.58 10.90
CA LEU A 289 -10.26 -16.71 9.46
C LEU A 289 -10.56 -18.14 8.96
N SER A 290 -10.22 -19.18 9.76
CA SER A 290 -10.59 -20.57 9.45
C SER A 290 -12.11 -20.76 9.45
N SER A 291 -12.81 -20.16 10.40
CA SER A 291 -14.28 -20.20 10.45
C SER A 291 -14.90 -19.42 9.29
N TYR A 292 -14.36 -18.25 8.98
CA TYR A 292 -14.79 -17.42 7.86
C TYR A 292 -14.71 -18.19 6.53
N ILE A 293 -13.54 -18.77 6.19
CA ILE A 293 -13.39 -19.45 4.90
C ILE A 293 -14.21 -20.73 4.82
N SER A 294 -14.43 -21.41 5.94
CA SER A 294 -15.26 -22.60 5.98
C SER A 294 -16.75 -22.33 5.71
N ALA A 295 -17.17 -21.07 5.90
CA ALA A 295 -18.56 -20.64 5.66
C ALA A 295 -18.81 -20.16 4.23
N GLN A 296 -17.74 -19.99 3.40
CA GLN A 296 -17.84 -19.53 2.02
C GLN A 296 -18.11 -20.71 1.05
#